data_1125deef2437b051a9196a7f847c6081
#
_entry.id   1125deef2437b051a9196a7f847c6081
#
_cell.length_a   1.000
_cell.length_b   1.000
_cell.length_c   1.000
_cell.angle_alpha   90.00
_cell.angle_beta   90.00
_cell.angle_gamma   90.00
#
_symmetry.space_group_name_H-M   'P 1'
#
loop_
_entity.id
_entity.type
_entity.pdbx_description
1 polymer ?
#
loop_
_entity_poly.entity_id
_entity_poly.type
_entity_poly.pdbx_seq_one_letter_code
_entity_poly.pdbx_strand_id
1 'polypeptide(L)'
;RDTVLYLMQYHGKITEAEAEAAKKTNIMDGIVSRSSDERVIMSSEFDSRYTGYMNQIVNELKNSKEYKDYEGDVLNLGLKIYTNLDPDIQKSVTDSVTNNSAGIKQASDVAMVVLKNDNSGIAAIYGGKNQKFNGYNIATQSKLQPGSAIKPILAYGPAIEYLNWGSDHTINDSKIQGTQIQNWDRQFHGNITINNALMMSYNIPAVKA
;
A
#
# COMPACT_ATOMS: atom_id res chain seq x y z
N ARG A 1 6.74 29.08 -27.66
CA ARG A 1 6.16 30.38 -27.28
C ARG A 1 5.97 31.25 -28.50
N ASP A 2 7.03 31.56 -29.25
CA ASP A 2 7.00 32.58 -30.31
C ASP A 2 6.05 32.23 -31.45
N THR A 3 5.96 30.95 -31.79
CA THR A 3 4.96 30.44 -32.74
C THR A 3 3.51 30.65 -32.27
N VAL A 4 3.27 30.46 -30.96
CA VAL A 4 1.93 30.68 -30.38
C VAL A 4 1.58 32.17 -30.39
N LEU A 5 2.51 33.04 -30.00
CA LEU A 5 2.31 34.49 -30.04
C LEU A 5 2.05 34.99 -31.47
N TYR A 6 2.78 34.45 -32.46
CA TYR A 6 2.54 34.74 -33.86
C TYR A 6 1.12 34.32 -34.31
N LEU A 7 0.70 33.12 -33.99
CA LEU A 7 -0.63 32.64 -34.32
C LEU A 7 -1.73 33.46 -33.63
N MET A 8 -1.54 33.86 -32.39
CA MET A 8 -2.46 34.75 -31.66
C MET A 8 -2.58 36.10 -32.34
N GLN A 9 -1.47 36.68 -32.77
CA GLN A 9 -1.44 37.93 -33.54
C GLN A 9 -2.13 37.73 -34.90
N TYR A 10 -1.77 36.68 -35.64
CA TYR A 10 -2.33 36.39 -36.96
C TYR A 10 -3.86 36.24 -36.91
N HIS A 11 -4.40 35.64 -35.87
CA HIS A 11 -5.83 35.48 -35.65
C HIS A 11 -6.49 36.66 -34.91
N GLY A 12 -5.79 37.79 -34.77
CA GLY A 12 -6.30 39.01 -34.16
C GLY A 12 -6.69 38.89 -32.68
N LYS A 13 -6.08 37.97 -31.96
CA LYS A 13 -6.31 37.76 -30.52
C LYS A 13 -5.43 38.69 -29.66
N ILE A 14 -4.31 39.11 -30.18
CA ILE A 14 -3.39 40.11 -29.58
C ILE A 14 -2.88 41.03 -30.69
N THR A 15 -2.47 42.21 -30.30
CA THR A 15 -1.82 43.19 -31.20
C THR A 15 -0.34 42.84 -31.42
N GLU A 16 0.27 43.40 -32.45
CA GLU A 16 1.71 43.25 -32.68
C GLU A 16 2.54 43.76 -31.51
N ALA A 17 2.16 44.88 -30.91
CA ALA A 17 2.82 45.43 -29.76
C ALA A 17 2.77 44.49 -28.52
N GLU A 18 1.63 43.85 -28.28
CA GLU A 18 1.47 42.85 -27.21
C GLU A 18 2.31 41.59 -27.49
N ALA A 19 2.33 41.12 -28.75
CA ALA A 19 3.16 39.99 -29.12
C ALA A 19 4.66 40.27 -28.91
N GLU A 20 5.14 41.46 -29.32
CA GLU A 20 6.53 41.85 -29.13
C GLU A 20 6.89 42.07 -27.66
N ALA A 21 5.99 42.64 -26.86
CA ALA A 21 6.18 42.77 -25.42
C ALA A 21 6.28 41.39 -24.75
N ALA A 22 5.39 40.45 -25.11
CA ALA A 22 5.39 39.08 -24.59
C ALA A 22 6.64 38.27 -24.99
N LYS A 23 7.19 38.52 -26.22
CA LYS A 23 8.46 37.90 -26.63
C LYS A 23 9.65 38.39 -25.80
N LYS A 24 9.63 39.63 -25.34
CA LYS A 24 10.70 40.23 -24.51
C LYS A 24 10.64 39.74 -23.06
N THR A 25 9.48 39.32 -22.58
CA THR A 25 9.35 38.81 -21.21
C THR A 25 10.10 37.47 -21.08
N ASN A 26 10.93 37.38 -20.04
CA ASN A 26 11.61 36.11 -19.75
C ASN A 26 10.58 35.06 -19.35
N ILE A 27 10.54 33.90 -20.03
CA ILE A 27 9.65 32.79 -19.71
C ILE A 27 9.80 32.36 -18.26
N MET A 28 11.01 32.42 -17.73
CA MET A 28 11.31 31.96 -16.37
C MET A 28 10.74 32.89 -15.29
N ASP A 29 10.43 34.14 -15.61
CA ASP A 29 9.91 35.10 -14.63
C ASP A 29 8.48 34.77 -14.15
N GLY A 30 7.73 33.98 -14.92
CA GLY A 30 6.39 33.50 -14.57
C GLY A 30 6.35 32.05 -14.15
N ILE A 31 7.46 31.34 -14.20
CA ILE A 31 7.53 29.92 -13.84
C ILE A 31 7.89 29.81 -12.36
N VAL A 32 6.91 29.46 -11.56
CA VAL A 32 7.18 29.00 -10.20
C VAL A 32 7.91 27.66 -10.31
N SER A 33 9.15 27.60 -9.84
CA SER A 33 9.90 26.36 -9.74
C SER A 33 9.17 25.44 -8.74
N ARG A 34 8.39 24.50 -9.25
CA ARG A 34 7.81 23.44 -8.42
C ARG A 34 8.84 22.34 -8.31
N SER A 35 9.11 21.89 -7.09
CA SER A 35 9.84 20.65 -6.91
C SER A 35 9.06 19.51 -7.60
N SER A 36 9.75 18.49 -8.07
CA SER A 36 9.11 17.33 -8.69
C SER A 36 8.06 16.67 -7.79
N ASP A 37 8.12 16.94 -6.49
CA ASP A 37 7.21 16.43 -5.47
C ASP A 37 5.90 17.25 -5.33
N GLU A 38 5.83 18.46 -5.93
CA GLU A 38 4.69 19.38 -5.82
C GLU A 38 3.69 19.30 -7.00
N ARG A 39 3.71 18.23 -7.77
CA ARG A 39 2.77 18.06 -8.92
C ARG A 39 1.31 17.93 -8.48
N VAL A 40 1.08 17.58 -7.24
CA VAL A 40 -0.26 17.49 -6.65
C VAL A 40 -0.34 18.51 -5.52
N ILE A 41 -1.14 19.53 -5.72
CA ILE A 41 -1.48 20.48 -4.65
C ILE A 41 -2.53 19.76 -3.78
N MET A 42 -2.07 19.22 -2.67
CA MET A 42 -2.97 18.81 -1.61
C MET A 42 -3.58 20.07 -0.98
N SER A 43 -4.87 20.02 -0.67
CA SER A 43 -5.47 21.13 0.07
C SER A 43 -4.73 21.31 1.39
N SER A 44 -4.68 22.54 1.91
CA SER A 44 -4.10 22.83 3.24
C SER A 44 -4.81 22.07 4.38
N GLU A 45 -5.98 21.51 4.09
CA GLU A 45 -6.77 20.68 5.01
C GLU A 45 -6.47 19.19 4.89
N PHE A 46 -5.58 18.79 3.98
CA PHE A 46 -5.26 17.38 3.81
C PHE A 46 -4.51 16.83 5.03
N ASP A 47 -5.11 15.85 5.64
CA ASP A 47 -4.53 15.14 6.76
C ASP A 47 -3.57 14.03 6.27
N SER A 48 -2.29 14.19 6.58
CA SER A 48 -1.23 13.26 6.17
C SER A 48 -1.45 11.82 6.66
N ARG A 49 -2.31 11.60 7.65
CA ARG A 49 -2.72 10.26 8.11
C ARG A 49 -3.34 9.42 6.99
N TYR A 50 -3.96 10.07 6.02
CA TYR A 50 -4.62 9.39 4.89
C TYR A 50 -3.70 9.14 3.70
N THR A 51 -2.44 9.58 3.73
CA THR A 51 -1.51 9.49 2.58
C THR A 51 -1.39 8.07 2.03
N GLY A 52 -1.25 7.06 2.90
CA GLY A 52 -1.16 5.66 2.49
C GLY A 52 -2.42 5.17 1.79
N TYR A 53 -3.58 5.55 2.31
CA TYR A 53 -4.87 5.20 1.73
C TYR A 53 -5.08 5.89 0.37
N MET A 54 -4.77 7.19 0.29
CA MET A 54 -4.87 7.96 -0.97
C MET A 54 -3.95 7.43 -2.06
N ASN A 55 -2.72 7.04 -1.71
CA ASN A 55 -1.81 6.42 -2.67
C ASN A 55 -2.38 5.12 -3.24
N GLN A 56 -3.05 4.32 -2.42
CA GLN A 56 -3.71 3.11 -2.88
C GLN A 56 -4.88 3.42 -3.81
N ILE A 57 -5.73 4.41 -3.50
CA ILE A 57 -6.82 4.83 -4.37
C ILE A 57 -6.29 5.23 -5.75
N VAL A 58 -5.27 6.09 -5.78
CA VAL A 58 -4.66 6.54 -7.04
C VAL A 58 -4.09 5.38 -7.84
N ASN A 59 -3.45 4.43 -7.16
CA ASN A 59 -2.91 3.22 -7.78
C ASN A 59 -4.03 2.33 -8.37
N GLU A 60 -5.11 2.13 -7.64
CA GLU A 60 -6.26 1.35 -8.12
C GLU A 60 -6.94 2.01 -9.33
N LEU A 61 -7.13 3.33 -9.28
CA LEU A 61 -7.69 4.08 -10.42
C LEU A 61 -6.82 3.92 -11.67
N LYS A 62 -5.52 4.16 -11.55
CA LYS A 62 -4.59 4.05 -12.69
C LYS A 62 -4.53 2.65 -13.29
N ASN A 63 -4.77 1.61 -12.49
CA ASN A 63 -4.73 0.22 -12.94
C ASN A 63 -6.13 -0.36 -13.22
N SER A 64 -7.19 0.41 -13.02
CA SER A 64 -8.54 -0.05 -13.30
C SER A 64 -8.78 -0.26 -14.79
N LYS A 65 -9.75 -1.12 -15.14
CA LYS A 65 -10.10 -1.38 -16.54
C LYS A 65 -10.57 -0.11 -17.29
N GLU A 66 -11.13 0.84 -16.54
CA GLU A 66 -11.69 2.08 -17.10
C GLU A 66 -10.62 3.12 -17.43
N TYR A 67 -9.53 3.16 -16.65
CA TYR A 67 -8.55 4.25 -16.73
C TYR A 67 -7.12 3.81 -17.04
N LYS A 68 -6.82 2.51 -17.12
CA LYS A 68 -5.46 2.01 -17.39
C LYS A 68 -4.86 2.49 -18.71
N ASP A 69 -5.72 2.74 -19.70
CA ASP A 69 -5.34 3.19 -21.03
C ASP A 69 -5.58 4.71 -21.22
N TYR A 70 -5.92 5.43 -20.13
CA TYR A 70 -6.13 6.87 -20.17
C TYR A 70 -4.78 7.60 -20.18
N GLU A 71 -4.51 8.36 -21.24
CA GLU A 71 -3.24 9.08 -21.43
C GLU A 71 -3.06 10.31 -20.54
N GLY A 72 -4.11 10.77 -19.87
CA GLY A 72 -4.09 11.92 -18.95
C GLY A 72 -3.88 11.52 -17.49
N ASP A 73 -3.87 12.53 -16.62
CA ASP A 73 -3.90 12.29 -15.18
C ASP A 73 -5.35 12.04 -14.71
N VAL A 74 -5.62 10.84 -14.19
CA VAL A 74 -6.94 10.44 -13.67
C VAL A 74 -7.47 11.36 -12.57
N LEU A 75 -6.57 12.05 -11.85
CA LEU A 75 -6.93 13.00 -10.80
C LEU A 75 -7.57 14.28 -11.36
N ASN A 76 -7.39 14.59 -12.64
CA ASN A 76 -7.99 15.74 -13.31
C ASN A 76 -9.41 15.48 -13.83
N LEU A 77 -9.93 14.25 -13.69
CA LEU A 77 -11.26 13.88 -14.20
C LEU A 77 -12.42 14.38 -13.34
N GLY A 78 -12.15 14.98 -12.17
CA GLY A 78 -13.21 15.44 -11.25
C GLY A 78 -14.05 14.31 -10.66
N LEU A 79 -13.47 13.14 -10.47
CA LEU A 79 -14.14 11.94 -9.97
C LEU A 79 -14.60 12.11 -8.52
N LYS A 80 -15.77 11.58 -8.20
CA LYS A 80 -16.21 11.35 -6.82
C LYS A 80 -15.94 9.89 -6.47
N ILE A 81 -15.04 9.67 -5.51
CA ILE A 81 -14.57 8.34 -5.14
C ILE A 81 -15.14 7.97 -3.77
N TYR A 82 -15.94 6.91 -3.73
CA TYR A 82 -16.49 6.34 -2.50
C TYR A 82 -15.61 5.19 -2.04
N THR A 83 -15.23 5.19 -0.78
CA THR A 83 -14.28 4.22 -0.22
C THR A 83 -14.82 3.56 1.04
N ASN A 84 -14.15 2.49 1.48
CA ASN A 84 -14.42 1.83 2.75
C ASN A 84 -13.61 2.42 3.91
N LEU A 85 -12.87 3.52 3.69
CA LEU A 85 -12.09 4.18 4.71
C LEU A 85 -12.94 4.45 5.96
N ASP A 86 -12.37 4.09 7.11
CA ASP A 86 -12.91 4.42 8.42
C ASP A 86 -11.93 5.40 9.11
N PRO A 87 -12.34 6.65 9.33
CA PRO A 87 -11.45 7.67 9.91
C PRO A 87 -10.96 7.33 11.31
N ASP A 88 -11.79 6.68 12.13
CA ASP A 88 -11.43 6.33 13.50
C ASP A 88 -10.43 5.18 13.54
N ILE A 89 -10.62 4.18 12.67
CA ILE A 89 -9.66 3.08 12.50
C ILE A 89 -8.36 3.62 11.95
N GLN A 90 -8.40 4.48 10.93
CA GLN A 90 -7.20 5.09 10.34
C GLN A 90 -6.43 5.90 11.38
N LYS A 91 -7.14 6.69 12.20
CA LYS A 91 -6.53 7.42 13.32
C LYS A 91 -5.86 6.48 14.30
N SER A 92 -6.55 5.43 14.73
CA SER A 92 -6.04 4.45 15.70
C SER A 92 -4.77 3.75 15.17
N VAL A 93 -4.76 3.35 13.90
CA VAL A 93 -3.59 2.74 13.24
C VAL A 93 -2.42 3.72 13.24
N THR A 94 -2.65 4.96 12.83
CA THR A 94 -1.60 5.98 12.77
C THR A 94 -1.04 6.29 14.16
N ASP A 95 -1.91 6.50 15.15
CA ASP A 95 -1.52 6.80 16.50
C ASP A 95 -0.72 5.63 17.15
N SER A 96 -1.09 4.39 16.87
CA SER A 96 -0.38 3.20 17.36
C SER A 96 1.06 3.15 16.89
N VAL A 97 1.32 3.59 15.66
CA VAL A 97 2.68 3.62 15.11
C VAL A 97 3.44 4.86 15.58
N THR A 98 2.83 6.05 15.52
CA THR A 98 3.50 7.32 15.86
C THR A 98 3.82 7.42 17.33
N ASN A 99 2.92 6.96 18.20
CA ASN A 99 3.10 6.97 19.66
C ASN A 99 3.89 5.75 20.17
N ASN A 100 4.38 4.91 19.26
CA ASN A 100 5.10 3.68 19.58
C ASN A 100 4.31 2.72 20.52
N SER A 101 2.98 2.81 20.51
CA SER A 101 2.10 2.02 21.39
C SER A 101 2.20 0.51 21.09
N ALA A 102 2.59 0.14 19.88
CA ALA A 102 2.78 -1.25 19.45
C ALA A 102 4.18 -1.82 19.78
N GLY A 103 5.00 -1.11 20.56
CA GLY A 103 6.37 -1.54 20.88
C GLY A 103 7.32 -1.58 19.69
N ILE A 104 6.96 -0.89 18.61
CA ILE A 104 7.73 -0.83 17.36
C ILE A 104 8.88 0.13 17.54
N LYS A 105 10.00 -0.39 18.03
CA LYS A 105 11.19 0.44 18.26
C LYS A 105 11.96 0.74 16.97
N GLN A 106 12.29 1.96 16.83
CA GLN A 106 13.30 2.77 16.15
C GLN A 106 13.94 2.31 14.82
N ALA A 107 14.13 1.05 14.52
CA ALA A 107 14.95 0.64 13.39
C ALA A 107 14.16 0.17 12.16
N SER A 108 12.92 -0.23 12.30
CA SER A 108 12.16 -0.84 11.23
C SER A 108 11.05 0.09 10.76
N ASP A 109 10.81 0.11 9.48
CA ASP A 109 9.58 0.69 8.95
C ASP A 109 8.41 -0.25 9.23
N VAL A 110 7.21 0.29 9.30
CA VAL A 110 5.98 -0.44 9.59
C VAL A 110 4.95 -0.10 8.56
N ALA A 111 4.25 -1.12 8.09
CA ALA A 111 3.09 -0.94 7.25
C ALA A 111 1.93 -1.79 7.80
N MET A 112 0.71 -1.27 7.68
CA MET A 112 -0.50 -1.96 8.15
C MET A 112 -1.63 -1.78 7.14
N VAL A 113 -2.44 -2.83 7.02
CA VAL A 113 -3.74 -2.79 6.33
C VAL A 113 -4.78 -3.35 7.28
N VAL A 114 -5.91 -2.66 7.42
CA VAL A 114 -7.06 -3.14 8.18
C VAL A 114 -8.21 -3.38 7.22
N LEU A 115 -8.74 -4.59 7.24
CA LEU A 115 -9.89 -5.00 6.44
C LEU A 115 -11.13 -5.10 7.30
N LYS A 116 -12.28 -4.75 6.75
CA LYS A 116 -13.60 -5.03 7.34
C LYS A 116 -13.95 -6.50 7.14
N ASN A 117 -14.46 -7.16 8.17
CA ASN A 117 -14.80 -8.58 8.09
C ASN A 117 -16.07 -8.87 7.29
N ASP A 118 -16.97 -7.90 7.20
CA ASP A 118 -18.28 -8.04 6.56
C ASP A 118 -18.22 -7.98 5.02
N ASN A 119 -17.30 -7.18 4.48
CA ASN A 119 -17.23 -6.92 3.05
C ASN A 119 -15.79 -6.96 2.47
N SER A 120 -14.79 -7.31 3.30
CA SER A 120 -13.37 -7.29 2.94
C SER A 120 -12.84 -5.93 2.45
N GLY A 121 -13.60 -4.84 2.69
CA GLY A 121 -13.21 -3.50 2.32
C GLY A 121 -12.05 -3.00 3.18
N ILE A 122 -11.16 -2.23 2.58
CA ILE A 122 -10.02 -1.66 3.29
C ILE A 122 -10.50 -0.50 4.17
N ALA A 123 -10.43 -0.66 5.48
CA ALA A 123 -10.81 0.37 6.44
C ALA A 123 -9.69 1.37 6.73
N ALA A 124 -8.44 0.92 6.74
CA ALA A 124 -7.28 1.77 6.97
C ALA A 124 -6.02 1.23 6.29
N ILE A 125 -5.13 2.14 5.91
CA ILE A 125 -3.79 1.81 5.41
C ILE A 125 -2.77 2.75 6.05
N TYR A 126 -1.74 2.16 6.67
CA TYR A 126 -0.51 2.84 7.02
C TYR A 126 0.61 2.33 6.12
N GLY A 127 1.06 3.16 5.21
CA GLY A 127 1.95 2.74 4.13
C GLY A 127 3.44 2.84 4.44
N GLY A 128 3.80 3.17 5.67
CA GLY A 128 5.19 3.33 6.11
C GLY A 128 5.44 4.68 6.78
N LYS A 129 6.57 4.80 7.49
CA LYS A 129 7.02 6.07 8.06
C LYS A 129 7.44 7.02 6.93
N ASN A 130 7.18 8.30 7.11
CA ASN A 130 7.55 9.33 6.12
C ASN A 130 6.92 9.14 4.73
N GLN A 131 5.76 8.52 4.65
CA GLN A 131 5.08 8.33 3.39
C GLN A 131 4.68 9.67 2.76
N LYS A 132 5.05 9.84 1.48
CA LYS A 132 4.65 10.99 0.67
C LYS A 132 3.51 10.62 -0.27
N PHE A 133 2.73 11.62 -0.68
CA PHE A 133 1.76 11.42 -1.75
C PHE A 133 2.47 11.02 -3.06
N ASN A 134 1.90 10.07 -3.80
CA ASN A 134 2.54 9.38 -4.92
C ASN A 134 3.87 8.67 -4.59
N GLY A 135 4.21 8.54 -3.31
CA GLY A 135 5.36 7.78 -2.85
C GLY A 135 5.09 6.28 -2.76
N TYR A 136 6.17 5.54 -2.53
CA TYR A 136 6.10 4.08 -2.39
C TYR A 136 5.31 3.68 -1.14
N ASN A 137 4.30 2.83 -1.33
CA ASN A 137 3.45 2.33 -0.25
C ASN A 137 3.87 0.92 0.13
N ILE A 138 4.54 0.78 1.26
CA ILE A 138 5.06 -0.50 1.75
C ILE A 138 3.91 -1.50 1.96
N ALA A 139 2.76 -1.04 2.45
CA ALA A 139 1.62 -1.89 2.75
C ALA A 139 1.05 -2.62 1.52
N THR A 140 1.12 -1.99 0.34
CA THR A 140 0.43 -2.47 -0.86
C THR A 140 1.35 -2.78 -2.04
N GLN A 141 2.59 -2.31 -2.00
CA GLN A 141 3.55 -2.48 -3.10
C GLN A 141 4.75 -3.36 -2.75
N SER A 142 5.08 -3.52 -1.46
CA SER A 142 6.18 -4.40 -1.03
C SER A 142 5.82 -5.86 -1.20
N LYS A 143 6.79 -6.63 -1.71
CA LYS A 143 6.72 -8.09 -1.78
C LYS A 143 7.74 -8.65 -0.80
N LEU A 144 7.30 -8.93 0.41
CA LEU A 144 8.14 -9.46 1.48
C LEU A 144 7.80 -10.92 1.75
N GLN A 145 8.79 -11.67 2.25
CA GLN A 145 8.53 -13.03 2.71
C GLN A 145 7.70 -12.98 4.00
N PRO A 146 6.54 -13.65 4.03
CA PRO A 146 5.66 -13.62 5.20
C PRO A 146 6.21 -14.42 6.39
N GLY A 147 7.21 -15.27 6.15
CA GLY A 147 7.71 -16.19 7.17
C GLY A 147 6.60 -17.05 7.76
N SER A 148 6.67 -17.33 9.06
CA SER A 148 5.70 -18.17 9.74
C SER A 148 4.28 -17.57 9.82
N ALA A 149 4.09 -16.30 9.53
CA ALA A 149 2.76 -15.70 9.46
C ALA A 149 1.88 -16.30 8.34
N ILE A 150 2.48 -16.99 7.38
CA ILE A 150 1.75 -17.66 6.30
C ILE A 150 1.13 -19.02 6.73
N LYS A 151 1.58 -19.63 7.82
CA LYS A 151 1.17 -20.98 8.23
C LYS A 151 -0.34 -21.13 8.43
N PRO A 152 -1.07 -20.19 9.06
CA PRO A 152 -2.52 -20.26 9.14
C PRO A 152 -3.20 -20.35 7.78
N ILE A 153 -2.68 -19.61 6.78
CA ILE A 153 -3.31 -19.44 5.46
C ILE A 153 -2.95 -20.60 4.52
N LEU A 154 -1.67 -20.99 4.45
CA LEU A 154 -1.21 -21.98 3.46
C LEU A 154 -1.11 -23.41 3.99
N ALA A 155 -1.10 -23.63 5.31
CA ALA A 155 -1.00 -24.96 5.90
C ALA A 155 -2.30 -25.33 6.61
N TYR A 156 -2.56 -24.74 7.75
CA TYR A 156 -3.66 -25.18 8.62
C TYR A 156 -5.04 -24.79 8.11
N GLY A 157 -5.20 -23.63 7.45
CA GLY A 157 -6.48 -23.24 6.83
C GLY A 157 -6.99 -24.26 5.82
N PRO A 158 -6.20 -24.64 4.80
CA PRO A 158 -6.57 -25.70 3.87
C PRO A 158 -6.82 -27.06 4.55
N ALA A 159 -6.03 -27.42 5.55
CA ALA A 159 -6.24 -28.66 6.28
C ALA A 159 -7.58 -28.68 7.05
N ILE A 160 -7.97 -27.56 7.64
CA ILE A 160 -9.28 -27.40 8.28
C ILE A 160 -10.40 -27.45 7.25
N GLU A 161 -10.26 -26.69 6.14
CA GLU A 161 -11.31 -26.55 5.13
C GLU A 161 -11.54 -27.82 4.32
N TYR A 162 -10.47 -28.47 3.86
CA TYR A 162 -10.58 -29.59 2.92
C TYR A 162 -10.43 -30.97 3.55
N LEU A 163 -9.73 -31.06 4.71
CA LEU A 163 -9.51 -32.31 5.40
C LEU A 163 -10.36 -32.43 6.68
N ASN A 164 -11.19 -31.45 6.99
CA ASN A 164 -12.01 -31.36 8.19
C ASN A 164 -11.22 -31.57 9.50
N TRP A 165 -10.01 -31.02 9.56
CA TRP A 165 -9.21 -31.09 10.79
C TRP A 165 -9.77 -30.13 11.85
N GLY A 166 -9.95 -30.68 13.07
CA GLY A 166 -10.23 -29.84 14.23
C GLY A 166 -8.93 -29.27 14.84
N SER A 167 -9.05 -28.34 15.74
CA SER A 167 -7.88 -27.75 16.46
C SER A 167 -7.11 -28.77 17.29
N ASP A 168 -7.78 -29.89 17.65
CA ASP A 168 -7.26 -31.02 18.37
C ASP A 168 -6.67 -32.14 17.48
N HIS A 169 -6.80 -31.98 16.14
CA HIS A 169 -6.19 -32.91 15.20
C HIS A 169 -4.69 -33.06 15.48
N THR A 170 -4.22 -34.29 15.56
CA THR A 170 -2.83 -34.61 15.87
C THR A 170 -2.02 -34.81 14.60
N ILE A 171 -0.86 -34.20 14.56
CA ILE A 171 0.13 -34.32 13.49
C ILE A 171 1.47 -34.75 14.06
N ASN A 172 2.18 -35.63 13.38
CA ASN A 172 3.46 -36.14 13.85
C ASN A 172 4.59 -35.17 13.47
N ASP A 173 5.18 -34.54 14.47
CA ASP A 173 6.37 -33.72 14.34
C ASP A 173 7.64 -34.60 14.40
N SER A 174 8.00 -35.13 13.25
CA SER A 174 9.19 -35.96 13.06
C SER A 174 9.90 -35.58 11.76
N LYS A 175 11.17 -35.95 11.62
CA LYS A 175 12.00 -35.66 10.47
C LYS A 175 11.28 -35.99 9.15
N ILE A 176 11.32 -35.04 8.20
CA ILE A 176 10.85 -35.26 6.83
C ILE A 176 12.03 -35.80 6.02
N GLN A 177 11.90 -37.03 5.54
CA GLN A 177 12.94 -37.72 4.75
C GLN A 177 13.31 -36.91 3.50
N GLY A 178 14.60 -36.83 3.20
CA GLY A 178 15.10 -36.12 2.01
C GLY A 178 15.09 -34.59 2.12
N THR A 179 14.78 -34.00 3.28
CA THR A 179 14.77 -32.55 3.48
C THR A 179 15.69 -32.12 4.62
N GLN A 180 16.06 -30.83 4.61
CA GLN A 180 16.76 -30.14 5.70
C GLN A 180 15.82 -29.36 6.61
N ILE A 181 14.50 -29.52 6.47
CA ILE A 181 13.52 -28.77 7.23
C ILE A 181 13.59 -29.16 8.70
N GLN A 182 13.68 -28.17 9.56
CA GLN A 182 13.76 -28.29 11.00
C GLN A 182 12.84 -27.29 11.69
N ASN A 183 12.42 -27.63 12.89
CA ASN A 183 11.83 -26.66 13.80
C ASN A 183 12.87 -25.63 14.26
N TRP A 184 12.42 -24.47 14.74
CA TRP A 184 13.32 -23.40 15.19
C TRP A 184 14.18 -23.82 16.39
N ASP A 185 13.67 -24.73 17.24
CA ASP A 185 14.37 -25.32 18.40
C ASP A 185 15.22 -26.54 18.06
N ARG A 186 15.20 -26.96 16.77
CA ARG A 186 15.91 -28.14 16.24
C ARG A 186 15.51 -29.48 16.89
N GLN A 187 14.33 -29.55 17.51
CA GLN A 187 13.80 -30.75 18.14
C GLN A 187 12.59 -31.30 17.39
N PHE A 188 12.28 -32.55 17.65
CA PHE A 188 11.08 -33.26 17.18
C PHE A 188 10.19 -33.57 18.40
N HIS A 189 8.90 -33.26 18.29
CA HIS A 189 7.96 -33.30 19.40
C HIS A 189 6.97 -34.46 19.32
N GLY A 190 7.12 -35.32 18.32
CA GLY A 190 6.23 -36.48 18.14
C GLY A 190 4.80 -36.04 17.77
N ASN A 191 3.80 -36.73 18.34
CA ASN A 191 2.41 -36.40 18.07
C ASN A 191 1.96 -35.18 18.89
N ILE A 192 1.67 -34.09 18.21
CA ILE A 192 1.18 -32.82 18.79
C ILE A 192 -0.07 -32.37 18.07
N THR A 193 -0.92 -31.62 18.75
CA THR A 193 -2.10 -31.02 18.10
C THR A 193 -1.71 -29.89 17.17
N ILE A 194 -2.52 -29.64 16.11
CA ILE A 194 -2.28 -28.51 15.22
C ILE A 194 -2.38 -27.18 15.96
N ASN A 195 -3.20 -27.08 17.00
CA ASN A 195 -3.25 -25.92 17.87
C ASN A 195 -1.87 -25.66 18.53
N ASN A 196 -1.27 -26.66 19.13
CA ASN A 196 0.06 -26.54 19.73
C ASN A 196 1.14 -26.28 18.67
N ALA A 197 1.08 -26.96 17.53
CA ALA A 197 2.01 -26.77 16.42
C ALA A 197 2.00 -25.34 15.88
N LEU A 198 0.82 -24.74 15.76
CA LEU A 198 0.67 -23.36 15.33
C LEU A 198 1.12 -22.37 16.42
N MET A 199 0.70 -22.59 17.66
CA MET A 199 1.06 -21.74 18.81
C MET A 199 2.58 -21.66 18.99
N MET A 200 3.26 -22.80 18.86
CA MET A 200 4.72 -22.89 18.95
C MET A 200 5.42 -22.56 17.62
N SER A 201 4.67 -22.34 16.57
CA SER A 201 5.19 -22.02 15.24
C SER A 201 6.17 -23.06 14.70
N TYR A 202 5.94 -24.35 14.98
CA TYR A 202 6.78 -25.43 14.45
C TYR A 202 6.68 -25.52 12.92
N ASN A 203 7.83 -25.80 12.28
CA ASN A 203 7.91 -25.82 10.82
C ASN A 203 7.47 -27.17 10.24
N ILE A 204 7.92 -28.25 10.86
CA ILE A 204 7.66 -29.60 10.36
C ILE A 204 6.17 -29.92 10.29
N PRO A 205 5.37 -29.70 11.35
CA PRO A 205 3.93 -29.89 11.27
C PRO A 205 3.26 -29.06 10.18
N ALA A 206 3.68 -27.81 10.01
CA ALA A 206 3.12 -26.92 8.99
C ALA A 206 3.43 -27.37 7.54
N VAL A 207 4.53 -28.07 7.32
CA VAL A 207 4.87 -28.62 6.00
C VAL A 207 4.15 -29.96 5.75
N LYS A 208 3.77 -30.66 6.80
CA LYS A 208 3.04 -31.93 6.69
C LYS A 208 1.52 -31.74 6.60
N ALA A 209 1.01 -30.59 7.05
CA ALA A 209 -0.38 -30.21 6.94
C ALA A 209 -0.74 -29.85 5.49
#